data_bb039ab1e42176e3ad9d954e652bc39f
#
_entry.id   bb039ab1e42176e3ad9d954e652bc39f
#
_cell.length_a   1.000
_cell.length_b   1.000
_cell.length_c   1.000
_cell.angle_alpha   90.00
_cell.angle_beta   90.00
_cell.angle_gamma   90.00
#
_symmetry.space_group_name_H-M   'P 1'
#
loop_
_entity.id
_entity.type
_entity.pdbx_description
1 polymer ?
#
loop_
_entity_poly.entity_id
_entity_poly.type
_entity_poly.pdbx_seq_one_letter_code
_entity_poly.pdbx_strand_id
1 'polypeptide(L)'
;MKMFYQNQINKIKNFINVQPNVFIIVLASVYLFPSLFLYFVSEDIKFAVLFKDHSFFENLRNIWFPSGEFLNKGYLFRPIISSINLIEYSLWGINPFGYHLTNALTHIINSLLLYHFSLILLNNRRLSIISTAIFILHPILGHSIFWISGRTDMISLGFYLSSLIYIIHFIKKNELKLLIISQSFFLCAILSKEIAITIPLAQYLIIYWKINEEKIWVQVKLTKDL
;
A
#
# COMPACT_ATOMS: atom_id res chain seq x y z
N MET A 1 28.61 -28.91 15.29
CA MET A 1 28.36 -27.49 14.94
C MET A 1 27.55 -27.34 13.64
N LYS A 2 27.98 -27.88 12.47
CA LYS A 2 27.26 -27.79 11.19
C LYS A 2 25.80 -28.29 11.25
N MET A 3 25.56 -29.44 11.91
CA MET A 3 24.24 -30.04 12.03
C MET A 3 23.25 -29.20 12.87
N PHE A 4 23.73 -28.50 13.89
CA PHE A 4 22.95 -27.55 14.69
C PHE A 4 22.51 -26.35 13.85
N TYR A 5 23.43 -25.72 13.10
CA TYR A 5 23.13 -24.62 12.21
C TYR A 5 22.13 -25.02 11.12
N GLN A 6 22.28 -26.19 10.53
CA GLN A 6 21.37 -26.69 9.50
C GLN A 6 19.95 -26.90 10.06
N ASN A 7 19.83 -27.39 11.28
CA ASN A 7 18.53 -27.56 11.96
C ASN A 7 17.85 -26.22 12.23
N GLN A 8 18.58 -25.19 12.64
CA GLN A 8 18.05 -23.85 12.84
C GLN A 8 17.60 -23.22 11.51
N ILE A 9 18.40 -23.32 10.46
CA ILE A 9 18.05 -22.85 9.12
C ILE A 9 16.77 -23.52 8.62
N ASN A 10 16.63 -24.83 8.81
CA ASN A 10 15.44 -25.57 8.40
C ASN A 10 14.19 -25.16 9.21
N LYS A 11 14.32 -24.87 10.51
CA LYS A 11 13.22 -24.34 11.35
C LYS A 11 12.77 -22.96 10.84
N ILE A 12 13.71 -22.05 10.54
CA ILE A 12 13.40 -20.71 10.03
C ILE A 12 12.73 -20.81 8.65
N LYS A 13 13.26 -21.62 7.73
CA LYS A 13 12.65 -21.84 6.41
C LYS A 13 11.23 -22.39 6.54
N ASN A 14 11.02 -23.32 7.46
CA ASN A 14 9.70 -23.90 7.72
C ASN A 14 8.74 -22.86 8.29
N PHE A 15 9.17 -22.05 9.25
CA PHE A 15 8.38 -20.94 9.81
C PHE A 15 7.94 -19.94 8.72
N ILE A 16 8.88 -19.46 7.88
CA ILE A 16 8.59 -18.54 6.79
C ILE A 16 7.58 -19.15 5.80
N ASN A 17 7.71 -20.43 5.50
CA ASN A 17 6.79 -21.12 4.60
C ASN A 17 5.42 -21.37 5.23
N VAL A 18 5.31 -21.61 6.52
CA VAL A 18 4.04 -21.89 7.21
C VAL A 18 3.29 -20.60 7.54
N GLN A 19 3.98 -19.54 7.96
CA GLN A 19 3.39 -18.29 8.43
C GLN A 19 4.00 -17.05 7.73
N PRO A 20 3.84 -16.89 6.40
CA PRO A 20 4.47 -15.80 5.66
C PRO A 20 3.99 -14.41 6.10
N ASN A 21 2.71 -14.25 6.45
CA ASN A 21 2.19 -12.97 6.90
C ASN A 21 2.87 -12.51 8.20
N VAL A 22 3.08 -13.43 9.15
CA VAL A 22 3.80 -13.13 10.41
C VAL A 22 5.25 -12.74 10.12
N PHE A 23 5.91 -13.48 9.23
CA PHE A 23 7.28 -13.15 8.81
C PHE A 23 7.37 -11.75 8.19
N ILE A 24 6.43 -11.39 7.29
CA ILE A 24 6.38 -10.08 6.64
C ILE A 24 6.16 -8.97 7.67
N ILE A 25 5.21 -9.16 8.60
CA ILE A 25 4.95 -8.18 9.66
C ILE A 25 6.20 -7.98 10.52
N VAL A 26 6.84 -9.06 10.97
CA VAL A 26 8.04 -8.98 11.81
C VAL A 26 9.18 -8.29 11.06
N LEU A 27 9.45 -8.69 9.81
CA LEU A 27 10.51 -8.10 9.00
C LEU A 27 10.29 -6.59 8.80
N ALA A 28 9.08 -6.20 8.43
CA ALA A 28 8.74 -4.79 8.24
C ALA A 28 8.80 -4.02 9.57
N SER A 29 8.29 -4.58 10.67
CA SER A 29 8.33 -3.92 11.99
C SER A 29 9.76 -3.68 12.46
N VAL A 30 10.66 -4.66 12.31
CA VAL A 30 12.09 -4.51 12.67
C VAL A 30 12.75 -3.43 11.82
N TYR A 31 12.48 -3.42 10.51
CA TYR A 31 13.04 -2.42 9.59
C TYR A 31 12.55 -1.00 9.90
N LEU A 32 11.27 -0.86 10.26
CA LEU A 32 10.62 0.42 10.49
C LEU A 32 10.77 0.95 11.93
N PHE A 33 11.14 0.11 12.87
CA PHE A 33 11.23 0.49 14.28
C PHE A 33 12.03 1.77 14.53
N PRO A 34 13.20 2.01 13.89
CA PRO A 34 13.95 3.25 14.08
C PRO A 34 13.20 4.50 13.61
N SER A 35 12.28 4.39 12.63
CA SER A 35 11.54 5.54 12.12
C SER A 35 10.63 6.18 13.16
N LEU A 36 10.18 5.42 14.15
CA LEU A 36 9.28 5.92 15.20
C LEU A 36 9.92 7.00 16.08
N PHE A 37 11.24 7.12 16.06
CA PHE A 37 12.01 8.07 16.86
C PHE A 37 12.52 9.26 16.03
N LEU A 38 12.11 9.37 14.78
CA LEU A 38 12.48 10.49 13.91
C LEU A 38 11.65 11.73 14.23
N TYR A 39 12.25 12.89 13.95
CA TYR A 39 11.60 14.20 14.09
C TYR A 39 10.95 14.62 12.77
N PHE A 40 10.13 15.67 12.84
CA PHE A 40 9.64 16.36 11.65
C PHE A 40 10.79 16.92 10.82
N VAL A 41 10.71 16.74 9.51
CA VAL A 41 11.72 17.22 8.56
C VAL A 41 11.07 18.17 7.56
N SER A 42 11.72 19.31 7.30
CA SER A 42 11.32 20.25 6.24
C SER A 42 9.85 20.69 6.32
N GLU A 43 9.01 20.22 5.41
CA GLU A 43 7.62 20.67 5.25
C GLU A 43 6.63 20.00 6.20
N ASP A 44 7.06 18.98 6.95
CA ASP A 44 6.17 18.22 7.84
C ASP A 44 5.47 19.10 8.88
N ILE A 45 6.16 20.12 9.40
CA ILE A 45 5.60 21.08 10.37
C ILE A 45 4.48 21.92 9.75
N LYS A 46 4.52 22.18 8.44
CA LYS A 46 3.48 22.97 7.75
C LYS A 46 2.09 22.33 7.90
N PHE A 47 2.01 21.01 7.89
CA PHE A 47 0.73 20.27 8.05
C PHE A 47 0.17 20.45 9.47
N ALA A 48 1.03 20.44 10.49
CA ALA A 48 0.61 20.65 11.87
C ALA A 48 0.09 22.07 12.10
N VAL A 49 0.72 23.07 11.47
CA VAL A 49 0.31 24.49 11.60
C VAL A 49 -0.95 24.78 10.80
N LEU A 50 -1.17 24.08 9.66
CA LEU A 50 -2.30 24.31 8.76
C LEU A 50 -3.66 24.15 9.44
N PHE A 51 -3.78 23.22 10.39
CA PHE A 51 -5.03 22.87 11.05
C PHE A 51 -5.29 23.61 12.35
N LYS A 52 -4.36 24.49 12.78
CA LYS A 52 -4.39 25.13 14.09
C LYS A 52 -5.54 26.11 14.27
N ASP A 53 -5.87 26.87 13.22
CA ASP A 53 -6.72 28.08 13.34
C ASP A 53 -8.23 27.79 13.14
N HIS A 54 -8.59 26.54 12.79
CA HIS A 54 -9.97 26.15 12.51
C HIS A 54 -10.38 24.90 13.30
N SER A 55 -11.68 24.74 13.52
CA SER A 55 -12.23 23.52 14.11
C SER A 55 -12.01 22.32 13.22
N PHE A 56 -12.09 21.10 13.78
CA PHE A 56 -11.94 19.85 13.02
C PHE A 56 -12.90 19.78 11.81
N PHE A 57 -14.17 20.14 12.01
CA PHE A 57 -15.17 20.07 10.96
C PHE A 57 -14.98 21.16 9.87
N GLU A 58 -14.53 22.33 10.24
CA GLU A 58 -14.17 23.38 9.26
C GLU A 58 -12.97 22.97 8.42
N ASN A 59 -11.93 22.42 9.05
CA ASN A 59 -10.78 21.89 8.34
C ASN A 59 -11.21 20.76 7.38
N LEU A 60 -12.04 19.81 7.83
CA LEU A 60 -12.52 18.71 7.00
C LEU A 60 -13.33 19.23 5.80
N ARG A 61 -14.20 20.23 6.01
CA ARG A 61 -14.95 20.89 4.94
C ARG A 61 -14.02 21.54 3.93
N ASN A 62 -13.00 22.28 4.40
CA ASN A 62 -12.05 22.98 3.54
C ASN A 62 -11.16 22.01 2.75
N ILE A 63 -10.86 20.84 3.29
CA ILE A 63 -10.14 19.76 2.60
C ILE A 63 -10.94 19.22 1.40
N TRP A 64 -12.24 18.96 1.60
CA TRP A 64 -13.06 18.33 0.57
C TRP A 64 -13.73 19.35 -0.38
N PHE A 65 -13.93 20.57 0.09
CA PHE A 65 -14.54 21.68 -0.67
C PHE A 65 -13.68 22.93 -0.52
N PRO A 66 -12.48 22.94 -1.13
CA PRO A 66 -11.53 24.05 -0.93
C PRO A 66 -12.11 25.35 -1.51
N SER A 67 -12.15 26.37 -0.69
CA SER A 67 -12.43 27.74 -1.11
C SER A 67 -11.19 28.37 -1.75
N GLY A 68 -11.37 29.51 -2.48
CA GLY A 68 -10.31 30.16 -3.25
C GLY A 68 -9.04 30.48 -2.44
N GLU A 69 -9.18 30.72 -1.14
CA GLU A 69 -8.05 30.97 -0.24
C GLU A 69 -7.17 29.74 -0.04
N PHE A 70 -7.77 28.56 0.02
CA PHE A 70 -7.05 27.28 0.14
C PHE A 70 -6.35 26.90 -1.18
N LEU A 71 -7.00 27.15 -2.33
CA LEU A 71 -6.43 26.91 -3.65
C LEU A 71 -5.27 27.84 -3.97
N ASN A 72 -5.34 29.10 -3.51
CA ASN A 72 -4.30 30.11 -3.74
C ASN A 72 -3.00 29.85 -2.95
N LYS A 73 -3.02 28.97 -1.92
CA LYS A 73 -1.83 28.57 -1.16
C LYS A 73 -1.00 27.47 -1.84
N GLY A 74 -1.34 27.07 -3.08
CA GLY A 74 -0.58 26.08 -3.86
C GLY A 74 -0.71 24.64 -3.35
N TYR A 75 -1.77 24.31 -2.60
CA TYR A 75 -2.02 22.95 -2.15
C TYR A 75 -2.53 22.07 -3.27
N LEU A 76 -1.91 20.89 -3.42
CA LEU A 76 -2.43 19.84 -4.29
C LEU A 76 -3.71 19.26 -3.69
N PHE A 77 -4.75 19.08 -4.51
CA PHE A 77 -6.01 18.50 -4.08
C PHE A 77 -5.87 16.99 -3.83
N ARG A 78 -5.55 16.63 -2.59
CA ARG A 78 -5.39 15.25 -2.11
C ARG A 78 -6.19 15.03 -0.83
N PRO A 79 -7.52 15.00 -0.93
CA PRO A 79 -8.40 15.08 0.25
C PRO A 79 -8.21 13.90 1.22
N ILE A 80 -7.90 12.70 0.74
CA ILE A 80 -7.66 11.55 1.62
C ILE A 80 -6.40 11.76 2.47
N ILE A 81 -5.31 12.19 1.86
CA ILE A 81 -4.04 12.48 2.60
C ILE A 81 -4.26 13.59 3.61
N SER A 82 -4.90 14.67 3.19
CA SER A 82 -5.18 15.82 4.08
C SER A 82 -6.11 15.43 5.22
N SER A 83 -7.09 14.54 4.99
CA SER A 83 -7.97 14.03 6.04
C SER A 83 -7.20 13.16 7.04
N ILE A 84 -6.27 12.31 6.58
CA ILE A 84 -5.40 11.52 7.46
C ILE A 84 -4.54 12.47 8.31
N ASN A 85 -3.92 13.49 7.70
CA ASN A 85 -3.12 14.47 8.41
C ASN A 85 -3.94 15.24 9.46
N LEU A 86 -5.19 15.58 9.14
CA LEU A 86 -6.10 16.25 10.10
C LEU A 86 -6.43 15.34 11.29
N ILE A 87 -6.70 14.07 11.06
CA ILE A 87 -6.95 13.08 12.12
C ILE A 87 -5.71 12.94 13.00
N GLU A 88 -4.53 12.80 12.41
CA GLU A 88 -3.27 12.70 13.15
C GLU A 88 -2.97 13.96 13.96
N TYR A 89 -3.19 15.13 13.38
CA TYR A 89 -3.05 16.40 14.11
C TYR A 89 -4.00 16.44 15.31
N SER A 90 -5.23 15.98 15.16
CA SER A 90 -6.21 15.95 16.24
C SER A 90 -5.83 14.99 17.37
N LEU A 91 -5.12 13.89 17.05
CA LEU A 91 -4.71 12.86 18.01
C LEU A 91 -3.35 13.15 18.65
N TRP A 92 -2.40 13.62 17.86
CA TRP A 92 -0.97 13.69 18.23
C TRP A 92 -0.44 15.13 18.30
N GLY A 93 -1.20 16.12 17.78
CA GLY A 93 -0.75 17.51 17.69
C GLY A 93 0.56 17.61 16.91
N ILE A 94 1.60 18.16 17.57
CA ILE A 94 2.95 18.30 17.01
C ILE A 94 3.92 17.18 17.44
N ASN A 95 3.39 16.03 17.93
CA ASN A 95 4.23 14.87 18.28
C ASN A 95 4.49 14.02 17.04
N PRO A 96 5.73 13.93 16.52
CA PRO A 96 6.03 13.21 15.27
C PRO A 96 5.82 11.70 15.37
N PHE A 97 5.85 11.13 16.57
CA PHE A 97 5.70 9.69 16.78
C PHE A 97 4.46 9.10 16.09
N GLY A 98 3.29 9.74 16.26
CA GLY A 98 2.05 9.24 15.67
C GLY A 98 2.05 9.23 14.14
N TYR A 99 2.64 10.25 13.54
CA TYR A 99 2.77 10.37 12.09
C TYR A 99 3.71 9.29 11.52
N HIS A 100 4.83 9.02 12.18
CA HIS A 100 5.72 7.93 11.80
C HIS A 100 5.10 6.56 12.04
N LEU A 101 4.29 6.41 13.08
CA LEU A 101 3.53 5.18 13.33
C LEU A 101 2.56 4.89 12.18
N THR A 102 1.83 5.90 11.70
CA THR A 102 0.94 5.75 10.51
C THR A 102 1.73 5.33 9.28
N ASN A 103 2.91 5.93 9.03
CA ASN A 103 3.78 5.53 7.92
C ASN A 103 4.22 4.07 8.05
N ALA A 104 4.66 3.65 9.23
CA ALA A 104 5.07 2.28 9.50
C ALA A 104 3.92 1.28 9.28
N LEU A 105 2.74 1.56 9.82
CA LEU A 105 1.55 0.73 9.62
C LEU A 105 1.15 0.65 8.15
N THR A 106 1.17 1.77 7.43
CA THR A 106 0.86 1.82 6.00
C THR A 106 1.83 0.95 5.20
N HIS A 107 3.14 0.99 5.51
CA HIS A 107 4.13 0.16 4.83
C HIS A 107 3.96 -1.32 5.13
N ILE A 108 3.61 -1.70 6.37
CA ILE A 108 3.27 -3.08 6.74
C ILE A 108 2.05 -3.56 5.95
N ILE A 109 0.99 -2.76 5.89
CA ILE A 109 -0.23 -3.08 5.12
C ILE A 109 0.11 -3.26 3.64
N ASN A 110 0.87 -2.34 3.05
CA ASN A 110 1.30 -2.43 1.65
C ASN A 110 2.13 -3.68 1.38
N SER A 111 2.99 -4.07 2.32
CA SER A 111 3.78 -5.29 2.21
C SER A 111 2.91 -6.55 2.21
N LEU A 112 1.88 -6.60 3.05
CA LEU A 112 0.90 -7.68 3.06
C LEU A 112 0.07 -7.71 1.77
N LEU A 113 -0.39 -6.55 1.30
CA LEU A 113 -1.12 -6.43 0.03
C LEU A 113 -0.25 -6.87 -1.15
N LEU A 114 1.01 -6.45 -1.19
CA LEU A 114 1.94 -6.86 -2.24
C LEU A 114 2.21 -8.37 -2.21
N TYR A 115 2.36 -8.95 -1.03
CA TYR A 115 2.49 -10.40 -0.88
C TYR A 115 1.28 -11.13 -1.46
N HIS A 116 0.07 -10.74 -1.08
CA HIS A 116 -1.16 -11.35 -1.58
C HIS A 116 -1.34 -11.15 -3.08
N PHE A 117 -1.09 -9.95 -3.58
CA PHE A 117 -1.12 -9.65 -5.01
C PHE A 117 -0.13 -10.51 -5.79
N SER A 118 1.13 -10.59 -5.34
CA SER A 118 2.16 -11.42 -5.95
C SER A 118 1.79 -12.90 -5.91
N LEU A 119 1.19 -13.37 -4.81
CA LEU A 119 0.76 -14.77 -4.67
C LEU A 119 -0.34 -15.12 -5.67
N ILE A 120 -1.29 -14.21 -5.89
CA ILE A 120 -2.37 -14.39 -6.88
C ILE A 120 -1.83 -14.42 -8.31
N LEU A 121 -0.82 -13.59 -8.62
CA LEU A 121 -0.23 -13.50 -9.95
C LEU A 121 0.73 -14.65 -10.24
N LEU A 122 1.68 -14.89 -9.34
CA LEU A 122 2.79 -15.83 -9.57
C LEU A 122 2.42 -17.26 -9.22
N ASN A 123 1.37 -17.48 -8.43
CA ASN A 123 1.00 -18.76 -7.84
C ASN A 123 2.21 -19.49 -7.20
N ASN A 124 3.16 -18.73 -6.70
CA ASN A 124 4.39 -19.23 -6.11
C ASN A 124 4.72 -18.48 -4.81
N ARG A 125 4.51 -19.18 -3.69
CA ARG A 125 4.69 -18.63 -2.35
C ARG A 125 6.10 -18.10 -2.08
N ARG A 126 7.13 -18.81 -2.55
CA ARG A 126 8.53 -18.41 -2.33
C ARG A 126 8.87 -17.12 -3.06
N LEU A 127 8.47 -17.04 -4.34
CA LEU A 127 8.70 -15.81 -5.13
C LEU A 127 7.91 -14.63 -4.55
N SER A 128 6.69 -14.85 -4.07
CA SER A 128 5.89 -13.80 -3.42
C SER A 128 6.52 -13.28 -2.13
N ILE A 129 7.12 -14.17 -1.32
CA ILE A 129 7.85 -13.76 -0.11
C ILE A 129 9.11 -12.97 -0.50
N ILE A 130 9.87 -13.43 -1.49
CA ILE A 130 11.12 -12.77 -1.93
C ILE A 130 10.81 -11.38 -2.48
N SER A 131 9.83 -11.24 -3.38
CA SER A 131 9.45 -9.94 -3.94
C SER A 131 8.98 -8.97 -2.86
N THR A 132 8.22 -9.45 -1.88
CA THR A 132 7.78 -8.64 -0.75
C THR A 132 8.95 -8.24 0.16
N ALA A 133 9.88 -9.15 0.44
CA ALA A 133 11.06 -8.83 1.24
C ALA A 133 11.95 -7.77 0.56
N ILE A 134 12.12 -7.88 -0.77
CA ILE A 134 12.81 -6.84 -1.56
C ILE A 134 12.08 -5.50 -1.42
N PHE A 135 10.76 -5.47 -1.55
CA PHE A 135 9.97 -4.26 -1.37
C PHE A 135 10.15 -3.65 0.02
N ILE A 136 10.06 -4.46 1.10
CA ILE A 136 10.22 -3.96 2.48
C ILE A 136 11.57 -3.27 2.67
N LEU A 137 12.64 -3.89 2.18
CA LEU A 137 14.01 -3.47 2.45
C LEU A 137 14.58 -2.51 1.39
N HIS A 138 13.82 -2.18 0.35
CA HIS A 138 14.37 -1.41 -0.77
C HIS A 138 14.63 0.06 -0.37
N PRO A 139 15.88 0.55 -0.48
CA PRO A 139 16.27 1.86 0.03
C PRO A 139 15.56 3.03 -0.67
N ILE A 140 15.11 2.86 -1.93
CA ILE A 140 14.40 3.91 -2.67
C ILE A 140 13.08 4.31 -2.00
N LEU A 141 12.47 3.40 -1.23
CA LEU A 141 11.23 3.67 -0.50
C LEU A 141 11.46 4.50 0.77
N GLY A 142 12.72 4.66 1.19
CA GLY A 142 13.06 5.44 2.39
C GLY A 142 12.49 6.84 2.36
N HIS A 143 12.49 7.51 1.21
CA HIS A 143 11.86 8.82 1.04
C HIS A 143 10.37 8.83 1.40
N SER A 144 9.62 7.80 0.99
CA SER A 144 8.17 7.71 1.28
C SER A 144 7.86 7.15 2.67
N ILE A 145 8.81 6.46 3.31
CA ILE A 145 8.64 5.82 4.62
C ILE A 145 9.06 6.75 5.75
N PHE A 146 10.28 7.31 5.65
CA PHE A 146 10.89 8.06 6.75
C PHE A 146 10.54 9.54 6.73
N TRP A 147 10.12 10.09 5.59
CA TRP A 147 9.62 11.44 5.46
C TRP A 147 8.09 11.46 5.49
N ILE A 148 7.51 12.18 6.45
CA ILE A 148 6.06 12.19 6.66
C ILE A 148 5.32 12.73 5.44
N SER A 149 5.79 13.81 4.84
CA SER A 149 5.18 14.40 3.63
C SER A 149 5.30 13.49 2.39
N GLY A 150 6.26 12.56 2.37
CA GLY A 150 6.46 11.60 1.28
C GLY A 150 5.45 10.45 1.25
N ARG A 151 4.67 10.24 2.31
CA ARG A 151 3.74 9.10 2.47
C ARG A 151 2.59 9.02 1.45
N THR A 152 2.36 10.10 0.70
CA THR A 152 1.31 10.14 -0.33
C THR A 152 1.41 8.98 -1.30
N ASP A 153 2.63 8.58 -1.67
CA ASP A 153 2.91 7.43 -2.52
C ASP A 153 2.47 6.12 -1.88
N MET A 154 2.79 5.93 -0.59
CA MET A 154 2.47 4.69 0.11
C MET A 154 0.98 4.51 0.36
N ILE A 155 0.28 5.59 0.73
CA ILE A 155 -1.18 5.53 0.94
C ILE A 155 -1.89 5.23 -0.39
N SER A 156 -1.49 5.93 -1.47
CA SER A 156 -2.03 5.66 -2.80
C SER A 156 -1.72 4.24 -3.26
N LEU A 157 -0.50 3.71 -2.99
CA LEU A 157 -0.11 2.34 -3.33
C LEU A 157 -0.99 1.30 -2.63
N GLY A 158 -1.37 1.50 -1.37
CA GLY A 158 -2.26 0.61 -0.65
C GLY A 158 -3.62 0.46 -1.34
N PHE A 159 -4.21 1.57 -1.74
CA PHE A 159 -5.45 1.58 -2.51
C PHE A 159 -5.25 1.01 -3.93
N TYR A 160 -4.12 1.31 -4.57
CA TYR A 160 -3.76 0.77 -5.87
C TYR A 160 -3.72 -0.77 -5.86
N LEU A 161 -2.96 -1.36 -4.94
CA LEU A 161 -2.85 -2.81 -4.80
C LEU A 161 -4.20 -3.45 -4.45
N SER A 162 -4.98 -2.82 -3.56
CA SER A 162 -6.32 -3.28 -3.23
C SER A 162 -7.23 -3.31 -4.46
N SER A 163 -7.23 -2.25 -5.27
CA SER A 163 -7.99 -2.19 -6.51
C SER A 163 -7.60 -3.33 -7.47
N LEU A 164 -6.30 -3.63 -7.65
CA LEU A 164 -5.84 -4.72 -8.49
C LEU A 164 -6.20 -6.11 -7.95
N ILE A 165 -6.14 -6.32 -6.64
CA ILE A 165 -6.55 -7.58 -6.02
C ILE A 165 -8.04 -7.83 -6.26
N TYR A 166 -8.88 -6.81 -6.04
CA TYR A 166 -10.33 -6.97 -6.21
C TYR A 166 -10.76 -7.12 -7.67
N ILE A 167 -10.08 -6.51 -8.65
CA ILE A 167 -10.36 -6.77 -10.07
C ILE A 167 -10.03 -8.22 -10.45
N ILE A 168 -8.94 -8.81 -9.93
CA ILE A 168 -8.63 -10.22 -10.14
C ILE A 168 -9.69 -11.13 -9.53
N HIS A 169 -10.18 -10.80 -8.34
CA HIS A 169 -11.27 -11.55 -7.72
C HIS A 169 -12.57 -11.43 -8.51
N PHE A 170 -12.87 -10.24 -9.08
CA PHE A 170 -14.01 -10.05 -9.97
C PHE A 170 -13.92 -10.97 -11.20
N ILE A 171 -12.77 -11.02 -11.87
CA ILE A 171 -12.56 -11.91 -13.03
C ILE A 171 -12.83 -13.38 -12.67
N LYS A 172 -12.40 -13.82 -11.47
CA LYS A 172 -12.55 -15.22 -11.04
C LYS A 172 -13.98 -15.59 -10.63
N LYS A 173 -14.70 -14.67 -9.98
CA LYS A 173 -16.01 -14.96 -9.38
C LYS A 173 -17.20 -14.39 -10.14
N ASN A 174 -16.97 -13.43 -11.03
CA ASN A 174 -17.99 -12.69 -11.79
C ASN A 174 -19.05 -12.03 -10.88
N GLU A 175 -18.64 -11.53 -9.71
CA GLU A 175 -19.52 -10.87 -8.75
C GLU A 175 -19.38 -9.35 -8.85
N LEU A 176 -20.42 -8.64 -9.30
CA LEU A 176 -20.41 -7.19 -9.54
C LEU A 176 -19.97 -6.39 -8.30
N LYS A 177 -20.26 -6.85 -7.08
CA LYS A 177 -19.78 -6.23 -5.85
C LYS A 177 -18.25 -6.08 -5.80
N LEU A 178 -17.51 -7.06 -6.33
CA LEU A 178 -16.04 -7.04 -6.34
C LEU A 178 -15.50 -5.98 -7.32
N LEU A 179 -16.21 -5.77 -8.43
CA LEU A 179 -15.89 -4.68 -9.35
C LEU A 179 -16.13 -3.33 -8.68
N ILE A 180 -17.28 -3.14 -8.02
CA ILE A 180 -17.59 -1.89 -7.30
C ILE A 180 -16.53 -1.60 -6.25
N ILE A 181 -16.13 -2.60 -5.45
CA ILE A 181 -15.06 -2.44 -4.44
C ILE A 181 -13.74 -2.05 -5.11
N SER A 182 -13.37 -2.69 -6.22
CA SER A 182 -12.15 -2.37 -6.98
C SER A 182 -12.15 -0.90 -7.43
N GLN A 183 -13.28 -0.42 -7.99
CA GLN A 183 -13.39 0.97 -8.46
C GLN A 183 -13.45 1.97 -7.29
N SER A 184 -14.01 1.59 -6.14
CA SER A 184 -13.96 2.42 -4.93
C SER A 184 -12.52 2.61 -4.45
N PHE A 185 -11.69 1.56 -4.45
CA PHE A 185 -10.27 1.68 -4.16
C PHE A 185 -9.51 2.51 -5.20
N PHE A 186 -9.87 2.40 -6.48
CA PHE A 186 -9.32 3.28 -7.52
C PHE A 186 -9.62 4.76 -7.23
N LEU A 187 -10.85 5.10 -6.87
CA LEU A 187 -11.21 6.47 -6.48
C LEU A 187 -10.43 6.94 -5.25
N CYS A 188 -10.28 6.10 -4.23
CA CYS A 188 -9.47 6.42 -3.06
C CYS A 188 -7.98 6.64 -3.44
N ALA A 189 -7.44 5.84 -4.34
CA ALA A 189 -6.07 6.00 -4.80
C ALA A 189 -5.84 7.34 -5.53
N ILE A 190 -6.75 7.73 -6.44
CA ILE A 190 -6.68 9.00 -7.19
C ILE A 190 -6.83 10.21 -6.26
N LEU A 191 -7.74 10.13 -5.26
CA LEU A 191 -7.93 11.16 -4.24
C LEU A 191 -6.76 11.24 -3.23
N SER A 192 -5.86 10.26 -3.26
CA SER A 192 -4.60 10.26 -2.48
C SER A 192 -3.42 10.80 -3.30
N LYS A 193 -3.28 10.37 -4.56
CA LYS A 193 -2.23 10.83 -5.47
C LYS A 193 -2.63 10.62 -6.94
N GLU A 194 -2.37 11.61 -7.75
CA GLU A 194 -2.73 11.66 -9.18
C GLU A 194 -2.11 10.54 -10.04
N ILE A 195 -0.98 9.97 -9.63
CA ILE A 195 -0.33 8.83 -10.34
C ILE A 195 -1.24 7.60 -10.42
N ALA A 196 -2.23 7.50 -9.54
CA ALA A 196 -3.19 6.40 -9.54
C ALA A 196 -4.09 6.36 -10.80
N ILE A 197 -4.06 7.41 -11.64
CA ILE A 197 -4.73 7.40 -12.96
C ILE A 197 -4.23 6.24 -13.86
N THR A 198 -3.09 5.65 -13.54
CA THR A 198 -2.56 4.48 -14.24
C THR A 198 -3.27 3.16 -13.89
N ILE A 199 -4.12 3.13 -12.86
CA ILE A 199 -4.83 1.91 -12.42
C ILE A 199 -5.68 1.28 -13.53
N PRO A 200 -6.50 2.02 -14.30
CA PRO A 200 -7.30 1.42 -15.37
C PRO A 200 -6.45 0.70 -16.41
N LEU A 201 -5.27 1.24 -16.75
CA LEU A 201 -4.34 0.56 -17.65
C LEU A 201 -3.80 -0.73 -17.03
N ALA A 202 -3.41 -0.70 -15.75
CA ALA A 202 -2.94 -1.89 -15.05
C ALA A 202 -4.05 -2.96 -14.92
N GLN A 203 -5.29 -2.55 -14.64
CA GLN A 203 -6.45 -3.44 -14.62
C GLN A 203 -6.69 -4.08 -15.98
N TYR A 204 -6.65 -3.27 -17.06
CA TYR A 204 -6.79 -3.77 -18.42
C TYR A 204 -5.73 -4.82 -18.76
N LEU A 205 -4.47 -4.56 -18.45
CA LEU A 205 -3.36 -5.49 -18.70
C LEU A 205 -3.54 -6.81 -17.93
N ILE A 206 -4.00 -6.77 -16.69
CA ILE A 206 -4.29 -7.96 -15.87
C ILE A 206 -5.45 -8.75 -16.49
N ILE A 207 -6.53 -8.09 -16.88
CA ILE A 207 -7.69 -8.72 -17.53
C ILE A 207 -7.25 -9.40 -18.81
N TYR A 208 -6.52 -8.69 -19.67
CA TYR A 208 -6.01 -9.19 -20.93
C TYR A 208 -5.11 -10.42 -20.75
N TRP A 209 -4.18 -10.34 -19.77
CA TRP A 209 -3.29 -11.45 -19.47
C TRP A 209 -4.04 -12.69 -18.97
N LYS A 210 -5.00 -12.52 -18.07
CA LYS A 210 -5.81 -13.61 -17.52
C LYS A 210 -6.67 -14.31 -18.59
N ILE A 211 -7.30 -13.56 -19.46
CA ILE A 211 -8.10 -14.11 -20.57
C ILE A 211 -7.21 -14.94 -21.51
N ASN A 212 -6.00 -14.46 -21.82
CA ASN A 212 -5.10 -15.18 -22.71
C ASN A 212 -4.47 -16.41 -22.03
N GLU A 213 -4.19 -16.35 -20.73
CA GLU A 213 -3.74 -17.52 -19.97
C GLU A 213 -4.76 -18.66 -20.05
N GLU A 214 -6.04 -18.39 -19.85
CA GLU A 214 -7.11 -19.38 -19.96
C GLU A 214 -7.22 -19.98 -21.38
N LYS A 215 -7.13 -19.17 -22.42
CA LYS A 215 -7.15 -19.64 -23.81
C LYS A 215 -5.99 -20.58 -24.13
N ILE A 216 -4.78 -20.26 -23.67
CA ILE A 216 -3.58 -21.08 -23.87
C ILE A 216 -3.76 -22.42 -23.16
N TRP A 217 -4.27 -22.43 -21.92
CA TRP A 217 -4.52 -23.67 -21.18
C TRP A 217 -5.54 -24.58 -21.85
N VAL A 218 -6.62 -24.03 -22.42
CA VAL A 218 -7.63 -24.78 -23.17
C VAL A 218 -7.00 -25.40 -24.41
N GLN A 219 -6.18 -24.68 -25.16
CA GLN A 219 -5.49 -25.21 -26.35
C GLN A 219 -4.51 -26.32 -26.00
N VAL A 220 -3.69 -26.14 -24.95
CA VAL A 220 -2.72 -27.16 -24.50
C VAL A 220 -3.42 -28.43 -24.01
N LYS A 221 -4.60 -28.32 -23.40
CA LYS A 221 -5.38 -29.47 -22.97
C LYS A 221 -5.94 -30.23 -24.15
N LEU A 222 -6.51 -29.55 -25.15
CA LEU A 222 -7.05 -30.16 -26.37
C LEU A 222 -5.99 -30.89 -27.19
N THR A 223 -4.73 -30.40 -27.18
CA THR A 223 -3.61 -31.04 -27.89
C THR A 223 -3.01 -32.22 -27.14
N LYS A 224 -3.28 -32.41 -25.85
CA LYS A 224 -2.83 -33.56 -25.06
C LYS A 224 -3.84 -34.71 -25.08
N ASP A 225 -5.09 -34.42 -25.40
CA ASP A 225 -6.17 -35.41 -25.47
C ASP A 225 -6.35 -35.97 -26.91
N LEU A 226 -5.49 -35.56 -27.88
CA LEU A 226 -5.32 -36.09 -29.24
C LEU A 226 -4.05 -36.94 -29.33
#